data_2e584c7a5d3811bef1e221721701a4bd
#
_entry.id   2e584c7a5d3811bef1e221721701a4bd
#
_cell.length_a   1.000
_cell.length_b   1.000
_cell.length_c   1.000
_cell.angle_alpha   90.00
_cell.angle_beta   90.00
_cell.angle_gamma   90.00
#
_symmetry.space_group_name_H-M   'P 1'
#
loop_
_entity.id
_entity.type
_entity.pdbx_description
1 polymer ?
#
loop_
_entity_poly.entity_id
_entity_poly.type
_entity_poly.pdbx_seq_one_letter_code
_entity_poly.pdbx_strand_id
1 'polypeptide(L)'
;MIVHSLDPVLIDLGFFQIRWYSIAYILGIILGWLYANKIIKSTEENKYNFVQISTQQFDSLIVYLVIGIIIGGRLGYVIFYNLEYYSQNFSEIIKLWQGGMSFHGGLLGVVISIIIFSKKRKISFFKITDIISCVAPIGIFFGRIANFINGELYGKISSLSWSVIFPSAGNSPRHPSQIYE
;
A
#
# COMPACT_ATOMS: atom_id res chain seq x y z
N MET A 1 27.82 13.87 5.20
CA MET A 1 27.14 12.60 4.97
C MET A 1 26.03 12.51 6.01
N ILE A 2 24.82 12.20 5.62
CA ILE A 2 23.65 12.20 6.50
C ILE A 2 23.54 10.81 7.14
N VAL A 3 23.36 10.74 8.46
CA VAL A 3 23.06 9.48 9.17
C VAL A 3 21.55 9.47 9.46
N HIS A 4 20.88 8.40 9.06
CA HIS A 4 19.46 8.22 9.30
C HIS A 4 19.21 7.99 10.80
N SER A 5 18.38 8.84 11.41
CA SER A 5 18.06 8.81 12.85
C SER A 5 16.57 9.01 13.14
N LEU A 6 15.71 8.83 12.11
CA LEU A 6 14.27 9.01 12.28
C LEU A 6 13.67 7.83 13.07
N ASP A 7 12.77 8.14 13.98
CA ASP A 7 12.04 7.13 14.75
C ASP A 7 10.82 6.65 13.93
N PRO A 8 10.68 5.33 13.68
CA PRO A 8 9.48 4.76 13.04
C PRO A 8 8.18 4.98 13.84
N VAL A 9 8.30 5.21 15.15
CA VAL A 9 7.16 5.47 16.03
C VAL A 9 6.89 6.96 16.08
N LEU A 10 5.68 7.37 15.65
CA LEU A 10 5.25 8.77 15.72
C LEU A 10 4.81 9.15 17.14
N ILE A 11 4.01 8.30 17.79
CA ILE A 11 3.51 8.50 19.14
C ILE A 11 3.54 7.17 19.87
N ASP A 12 4.17 7.14 21.04
CA ASP A 12 4.15 6.00 21.95
C ASP A 12 3.25 6.30 23.16
N LEU A 13 2.15 5.55 23.28
CA LEU A 13 1.21 5.64 24.39
C LEU A 13 1.44 4.51 25.43
N GLY A 14 2.54 3.78 25.33
CA GLY A 14 2.88 2.66 26.19
C GLY A 14 2.19 1.36 25.79
N PHE A 15 0.86 1.32 25.84
CA PHE A 15 0.08 0.14 25.42
C PHE A 15 -0.22 0.10 23.94
N PHE A 16 -0.05 1.21 23.21
CA PHE A 16 -0.31 1.32 21.77
C PHE A 16 0.65 2.31 21.11
N GLN A 17 1.27 1.90 20.01
CA GLN A 17 2.19 2.73 19.24
C GLN A 17 1.56 3.13 17.90
N ILE A 18 1.52 4.42 17.64
CA ILE A 18 1.16 4.96 16.32
C ILE A 18 2.45 5.10 15.51
N ARG A 19 2.53 4.38 14.40
CA ARG A 19 3.68 4.36 13.51
C ARG A 19 3.44 5.22 12.28
N TRP A 20 4.48 5.80 11.73
CA TRP A 20 4.43 6.56 10.48
C TRP A 20 3.81 5.76 9.32
N TYR A 21 4.03 4.45 9.28
CA TYR A 21 3.39 3.57 8.31
C TYR A 21 1.86 3.62 8.35
N SER A 22 1.30 3.59 9.54
CA SER A 22 -0.17 3.64 9.70
C SER A 22 -0.74 4.96 9.17
N ILE A 23 -0.05 6.07 9.46
CA ILE A 23 -0.43 7.40 8.96
C ILE A 23 -0.28 7.46 7.43
N ALA A 24 0.80 6.94 6.88
CA ALA A 24 1.03 6.89 5.44
C ALA A 24 -0.08 6.13 4.69
N TYR A 25 -0.50 4.98 5.20
CA TYR A 25 -1.62 4.21 4.63
C TYR A 25 -2.94 4.98 4.71
N ILE A 26 -3.26 5.58 5.87
CA ILE A 26 -4.48 6.36 6.05
C ILE A 26 -4.51 7.55 5.09
N LEU A 27 -3.42 8.31 5.01
CA LEU A 27 -3.32 9.45 4.09
C LEU A 27 -3.42 9.02 2.63
N GLY A 28 -2.73 7.94 2.25
CA GLY A 28 -2.78 7.39 0.91
C GLY A 28 -4.20 7.00 0.49
N ILE A 29 -4.93 6.33 1.38
CA ILE A 29 -6.33 5.92 1.13
C ILE A 29 -7.24 7.14 1.05
N ILE A 30 -7.16 8.07 2.01
CA ILE A 30 -8.05 9.25 2.04
C ILE A 30 -7.81 10.14 0.82
N LEU A 31 -6.55 10.48 0.53
CA LEU A 31 -6.23 11.35 -0.60
C LEU A 31 -6.51 10.67 -1.94
N GLY A 32 -6.22 9.37 -2.05
CA GLY A 32 -6.58 8.58 -3.22
C GLY A 32 -8.09 8.55 -3.44
N TRP A 33 -8.87 8.34 -2.38
CA TRP A 33 -10.34 8.39 -2.42
C TRP A 33 -10.88 9.77 -2.83
N LEU A 34 -10.36 10.85 -2.24
CA LEU A 34 -10.75 12.22 -2.60
C LEU A 34 -10.46 12.52 -4.07
N TYR A 35 -9.27 12.11 -4.54
CA TYR A 35 -8.87 12.34 -5.92
C TYR A 35 -9.70 11.50 -6.91
N ALA A 36 -9.95 10.23 -6.60
CA ALA A 36 -10.84 9.38 -7.40
C ALA A 36 -12.25 9.97 -7.52
N ASN A 37 -12.82 10.43 -6.40
CA ASN A 37 -14.14 11.07 -6.42
C ASN A 37 -14.16 12.36 -7.24
N LYS A 38 -13.07 13.14 -7.26
CA LYS A 38 -12.93 14.30 -8.13
C LYS A 38 -12.92 13.91 -9.60
N ILE A 39 -12.19 12.85 -9.97
CA ILE A 39 -12.17 12.32 -11.34
C ILE A 39 -13.57 11.85 -11.76
N ILE A 40 -14.24 11.08 -10.91
CA ILE A 40 -15.59 10.54 -11.20
C ILE A 40 -16.58 11.69 -11.43
N LYS A 41 -16.64 12.67 -10.53
CA LYS A 41 -17.55 13.82 -10.65
C LYS A 41 -17.28 14.66 -11.91
N SER A 42 -16.01 14.93 -12.21
CA SER A 42 -15.65 15.71 -13.41
C SER A 42 -16.03 15.01 -14.71
N THR A 43 -16.12 13.68 -14.72
CA THR A 43 -16.54 12.89 -15.88
C THR A 43 -18.07 12.76 -15.97
N GLU A 44 -18.79 12.82 -14.86
CA GLU A 44 -20.26 12.89 -14.84
C GLU A 44 -20.77 14.22 -15.42
N GLU A 45 -20.08 15.33 -15.13
CA GLU A 45 -20.42 16.68 -15.63
C GLU A 45 -20.12 16.86 -17.13
N ASN A 46 -19.07 16.21 -17.62
CA ASN A 46 -18.73 16.22 -19.03
C ASN A 46 -19.49 15.10 -19.76
N LYS A 47 -20.26 15.44 -20.80
CA LYS A 47 -21.04 14.52 -21.68
C LYS A 47 -20.28 13.28 -22.22
N TYR A 48 -19.01 13.13 -21.93
CA TYR A 48 -18.19 11.97 -22.22
C TYR A 48 -18.29 10.97 -21.08
N ASN A 49 -19.22 10.04 -21.15
CA ASN A 49 -19.43 8.92 -20.20
C ASN A 49 -18.22 7.95 -20.16
N PHE A 50 -17.01 8.48 -19.90
CA PHE A 50 -15.78 7.67 -19.79
C PHE A 50 -15.79 6.79 -18.55
N VAL A 51 -16.33 7.29 -17.45
CA VAL A 51 -16.37 6.59 -16.17
C VAL A 51 -17.80 6.16 -15.87
N GLN A 52 -18.08 4.86 -16.01
CA GLN A 52 -19.40 4.27 -15.71
C GLN A 52 -19.54 3.85 -14.24
N ILE A 53 -18.84 4.50 -13.33
CA ILE A 53 -18.90 4.23 -11.89
C ILE A 53 -19.36 5.49 -11.17
N SER A 54 -20.35 5.37 -10.29
CA SER A 54 -20.76 6.48 -9.41
C SER A 54 -19.85 6.55 -8.18
N THR A 55 -19.83 7.71 -7.51
CA THR A 55 -19.08 7.91 -6.25
C THR A 55 -19.46 6.87 -5.19
N GLN A 56 -20.76 6.55 -5.05
CA GLN A 56 -21.25 5.52 -4.11
C GLN A 56 -20.75 4.11 -4.45
N GLN A 57 -20.66 3.80 -5.74
CA GLN A 57 -20.09 2.53 -6.19
C GLN A 57 -18.59 2.47 -5.91
N PHE A 58 -17.88 3.60 -6.09
CA PHE A 58 -16.47 3.69 -5.76
C PHE A 58 -16.21 3.53 -4.26
N ASP A 59 -17.04 4.14 -3.40
CA ASP A 59 -16.96 3.94 -1.94
C ASP A 59 -17.13 2.45 -1.57
N SER A 60 -18.08 1.76 -2.22
CA SER A 60 -18.26 0.32 -2.05
C SER A 60 -17.03 -0.46 -2.53
N LEU A 61 -16.41 -0.05 -3.65
CA LEU A 61 -15.19 -0.69 -4.18
C LEU A 61 -14.03 -0.65 -3.18
N ILE A 62 -13.84 0.48 -2.46
CA ILE A 62 -12.77 0.59 -1.46
C ILE A 62 -12.84 -0.53 -0.43
N VAL A 63 -14.04 -0.89 0.03
CA VAL A 63 -14.20 -2.00 0.99
C VAL A 63 -13.71 -3.33 0.38
N TYR A 64 -14.05 -3.58 -0.88
CA TYR A 64 -13.55 -4.79 -1.59
C TYR A 64 -12.03 -4.78 -1.72
N LEU A 65 -11.43 -3.62 -2.04
CA LEU A 65 -9.99 -3.47 -2.17
C LEU A 65 -9.27 -3.73 -0.84
N VAL A 66 -9.74 -3.13 0.25
CA VAL A 66 -9.16 -3.32 1.60
C VAL A 66 -9.21 -4.78 2.01
N ILE A 67 -10.36 -5.44 1.85
CA ILE A 67 -10.51 -6.87 2.14
C ILE A 67 -9.57 -7.70 1.26
N GLY A 68 -9.50 -7.39 -0.04
CA GLY A 68 -8.61 -8.08 -0.98
C GLY A 68 -7.14 -7.94 -0.63
N ILE A 69 -6.70 -6.73 -0.24
CA ILE A 69 -5.31 -6.48 0.20
C ILE A 69 -4.99 -7.32 1.45
N ILE A 70 -5.87 -7.32 2.44
CA ILE A 70 -5.66 -8.03 3.70
C ILE A 70 -5.60 -9.53 3.46
N ILE A 71 -6.61 -10.10 2.81
CA ILE A 71 -6.70 -11.53 2.55
C ILE A 71 -5.57 -11.97 1.61
N GLY A 72 -5.41 -11.27 0.48
CA GLY A 72 -4.40 -11.60 -0.51
C GLY A 72 -2.99 -11.46 0.04
N GLY A 73 -2.70 -10.38 0.76
CA GLY A 73 -1.41 -10.14 1.40
C GLY A 73 -1.06 -11.23 2.41
N ARG A 74 -2.01 -11.62 3.24
CA ARG A 74 -1.81 -12.68 4.23
C ARG A 74 -1.66 -14.05 3.61
N LEU A 75 -2.56 -14.44 2.71
CA LEU A 75 -2.47 -15.72 2.02
C LEU A 75 -1.21 -15.83 1.17
N GLY A 76 -0.83 -14.74 0.48
CA GLY A 76 0.41 -14.69 -0.27
C GLY A 76 1.64 -14.88 0.62
N TYR A 77 1.65 -14.30 1.82
CA TYR A 77 2.73 -14.52 2.79
C TYR A 77 2.76 -15.97 3.27
N VAL A 78 1.64 -16.53 3.66
CA VAL A 78 1.51 -17.92 4.11
C VAL A 78 2.03 -18.89 3.06
N ILE A 79 1.59 -18.73 1.80
CA ILE A 79 1.89 -19.69 0.73
C ILE A 79 3.33 -19.58 0.24
N PHE A 80 3.84 -18.35 0.04
CA PHE A 80 5.12 -18.16 -0.64
C PHE A 80 6.32 -18.00 0.30
N TYR A 81 6.09 -17.64 1.58
CA TYR A 81 7.20 -17.35 2.49
C TYR A 81 7.30 -18.29 3.68
N ASN A 82 6.18 -18.89 4.15
CA ASN A 82 6.18 -19.66 5.39
C ASN A 82 5.19 -20.83 5.37
N LEU A 83 5.04 -21.50 4.23
CA LEU A 83 4.05 -22.57 4.05
C LEU A 83 4.22 -23.71 5.05
N GLU A 84 5.46 -24.12 5.32
CA GLU A 84 5.75 -25.23 6.25
C GLU A 84 5.26 -24.92 7.67
N TYR A 85 5.56 -23.71 8.18
CA TYR A 85 5.11 -23.28 9.50
C TYR A 85 3.58 -23.25 9.60
N TYR A 86 2.91 -22.62 8.62
CA TYR A 86 1.46 -22.45 8.65
C TYR A 86 0.69 -23.74 8.34
N SER A 87 1.29 -24.72 7.68
CA SER A 87 0.70 -26.05 7.49
C SER A 87 0.56 -26.83 8.81
N GLN A 88 1.40 -26.50 9.80
CA GLN A 88 1.34 -27.09 11.14
C GLN A 88 0.58 -26.19 12.13
N ASN A 89 0.36 -24.90 11.82
CA ASN A 89 -0.21 -23.90 12.70
C ASN A 89 -1.32 -23.09 12.02
N PHE A 90 -2.39 -23.74 11.56
CA PHE A 90 -3.48 -23.11 10.79
C PHE A 90 -4.14 -21.92 11.51
N SER A 91 -4.27 -21.98 12.83
CA SER A 91 -4.85 -20.88 13.63
C SER A 91 -4.01 -19.59 13.59
N GLU A 92 -2.72 -19.68 13.27
CA GLU A 92 -1.84 -18.52 13.17
C GLU A 92 -2.07 -17.72 11.88
N ILE A 93 -2.73 -18.31 10.86
CA ILE A 93 -3.01 -17.63 9.59
C ILE A 93 -3.84 -16.37 9.80
N ILE A 94 -4.79 -16.37 10.71
CA ILE A 94 -5.68 -15.24 10.97
C ILE A 94 -5.08 -14.16 11.89
N LYS A 95 -3.93 -14.43 12.51
CA LYS A 95 -3.27 -13.50 13.45
C LYS A 95 -2.47 -12.44 12.68
N LEU A 96 -3.19 -11.49 12.06
CA LEU A 96 -2.59 -10.41 11.26
C LEU A 96 -1.67 -9.49 12.08
N TRP A 97 -1.91 -9.36 13.38
CA TRP A 97 -1.12 -8.53 14.30
C TRP A 97 0.30 -9.03 14.54
N GLN A 98 0.61 -10.26 14.18
CA GLN A 98 1.97 -10.82 14.24
C GLN A 98 2.84 -10.41 13.03
N GLY A 99 2.26 -9.65 12.08
CA GLY A 99 2.94 -9.28 10.85
C GLY A 99 2.90 -10.38 9.79
N GLY A 100 3.72 -10.22 8.75
CA GLY A 100 3.79 -11.17 7.63
C GLY A 100 2.72 -10.91 6.57
N MET A 101 3.02 -9.98 5.66
CA MET A 101 2.19 -9.62 4.51
C MET A 101 3.04 -9.68 3.23
N SER A 102 2.46 -10.21 2.17
CA SER A 102 3.09 -10.25 0.84
C SER A 102 2.55 -9.13 -0.04
N PHE A 103 3.44 -8.31 -0.58
CA PHE A 103 3.06 -7.29 -1.56
C PHE A 103 2.37 -7.90 -2.80
N HIS A 104 2.97 -8.95 -3.38
CA HIS A 104 2.39 -9.61 -4.55
C HIS A 104 1.04 -10.26 -4.25
N GLY A 105 0.91 -10.84 -3.05
CA GLY A 105 -0.38 -11.37 -2.59
C GLY A 105 -1.44 -10.28 -2.45
N GLY A 106 -1.08 -9.13 -1.89
CA GLY A 106 -1.96 -7.96 -1.80
C GLY A 106 -2.38 -7.44 -3.17
N LEU A 107 -1.44 -7.34 -4.11
CA LEU A 107 -1.71 -6.92 -5.49
C LEU A 107 -2.69 -7.88 -6.20
N LEU A 108 -2.48 -9.19 -6.07
CA LEU A 108 -3.42 -10.20 -6.59
C LEU A 108 -4.80 -10.07 -5.93
N GLY A 109 -4.85 -9.81 -4.63
CA GLY A 109 -6.08 -9.54 -3.90
C GLY A 109 -6.84 -8.33 -4.44
N VAL A 110 -6.14 -7.25 -4.77
CA VAL A 110 -6.72 -6.07 -5.45
C VAL A 110 -7.32 -6.45 -6.80
N VAL A 111 -6.57 -7.15 -7.64
CA VAL A 111 -7.04 -7.57 -8.98
C VAL A 111 -8.28 -8.44 -8.88
N ILE A 112 -8.28 -9.43 -7.99
CA ILE A 112 -9.44 -10.32 -7.76
C ILE A 112 -10.64 -9.51 -7.26
N SER A 113 -10.44 -8.57 -6.34
CA SER A 113 -11.50 -7.69 -5.83
C SER A 113 -12.14 -6.86 -6.93
N ILE A 114 -11.32 -6.29 -7.83
CA ILE A 114 -11.82 -5.52 -8.97
C ILE A 114 -12.62 -6.43 -9.92
N ILE A 115 -12.16 -7.64 -10.20
CA ILE A 115 -12.88 -8.62 -11.05
C ILE A 115 -14.24 -8.96 -10.45
N ILE A 116 -14.28 -9.27 -9.15
CA ILE A 116 -15.53 -9.61 -8.45
C ILE A 116 -16.49 -8.42 -8.49
N PHE A 117 -15.99 -7.23 -8.17
CA PHE A 117 -16.78 -6.00 -8.16
C PHE A 117 -17.32 -5.65 -9.56
N SER A 118 -16.46 -5.70 -10.57
CA SER A 118 -16.78 -5.46 -11.99
C SER A 118 -17.93 -6.36 -12.45
N LYS A 119 -17.82 -7.66 -12.21
CA LYS A 119 -18.88 -8.63 -12.55
C LYS A 119 -20.18 -8.37 -11.79
N LYS A 120 -20.10 -8.13 -10.48
CA LYS A 120 -21.27 -7.90 -9.63
C LYS A 120 -22.03 -6.64 -9.97
N ARG A 121 -21.31 -5.56 -10.32
CA ARG A 121 -21.89 -4.25 -10.65
C ARG A 121 -22.08 -4.01 -12.13
N LYS A 122 -21.66 -4.96 -13.00
CA LYS A 122 -21.71 -4.85 -14.46
C LYS A 122 -20.96 -3.61 -14.99
N ILE A 123 -19.83 -3.28 -14.35
CA ILE A 123 -18.94 -2.16 -14.72
C ILE A 123 -17.70 -2.77 -15.39
N SER A 124 -17.18 -2.12 -16.42
CA SER A 124 -15.96 -2.57 -17.09
C SER A 124 -14.77 -2.62 -16.11
N PHE A 125 -14.06 -3.76 -16.09
CA PHE A 125 -12.84 -3.95 -15.33
C PHE A 125 -11.81 -2.85 -15.63
N PHE A 126 -11.55 -2.57 -16.91
CA PHE A 126 -10.56 -1.58 -17.33
C PHE A 126 -10.90 -0.16 -16.88
N LYS A 127 -12.19 0.23 -16.86
CA LYS A 127 -12.59 1.54 -16.36
C LYS A 127 -12.32 1.70 -14.86
N ILE A 128 -12.49 0.64 -14.09
CA ILE A 128 -12.15 0.64 -12.66
C ILE A 128 -10.63 0.74 -12.49
N THR A 129 -9.87 -0.08 -13.25
CA THR A 129 -8.40 -0.07 -13.16
C THR A 129 -7.80 1.26 -13.59
N ASP A 130 -8.38 1.97 -14.56
CA ASP A 130 -7.92 3.30 -14.97
C ASP A 130 -8.00 4.30 -13.80
N ILE A 131 -9.13 4.32 -13.06
CA ILE A 131 -9.24 5.18 -11.87
C ILE A 131 -8.22 4.78 -10.80
N ILE A 132 -8.11 3.47 -10.52
CA ILE A 132 -7.15 2.96 -9.54
C ILE A 132 -5.72 3.33 -9.94
N SER A 133 -5.36 3.22 -11.22
CA SER A 133 -4.03 3.58 -11.72
C SER A 133 -3.72 5.07 -11.56
N CYS A 134 -4.73 5.94 -11.69
CA CYS A 134 -4.56 7.38 -11.45
C CYS A 134 -4.30 7.72 -9.97
N VAL A 135 -4.83 6.94 -9.03
CA VAL A 135 -4.73 7.24 -7.59
C VAL A 135 -3.63 6.43 -6.89
N ALA A 136 -3.22 5.30 -7.44
CA ALA A 136 -2.20 4.42 -6.85
C ALA A 136 -0.86 5.15 -6.55
N PRO A 137 -0.36 6.07 -7.41
CA PRO A 137 0.86 6.82 -7.12
C PRO A 137 0.81 7.61 -5.80
N ILE A 138 -0.37 8.09 -5.39
CA ILE A 138 -0.54 8.80 -4.12
C ILE A 138 -0.21 7.86 -2.95
N GLY A 139 -0.75 6.64 -2.96
CA GLY A 139 -0.46 5.64 -1.94
C GLY A 139 1.00 5.20 -1.94
N ILE A 140 1.59 5.00 -3.12
CA ILE A 140 3.00 4.64 -3.28
C ILE A 140 3.89 5.75 -2.69
N PHE A 141 3.62 7.01 -3.01
CA PHE A 141 4.38 8.16 -2.50
C PHE A 141 4.45 8.17 -0.96
N PHE A 142 3.31 8.06 -0.28
CA PHE A 142 3.29 8.01 1.19
C PHE A 142 3.96 6.75 1.73
N GLY A 143 3.77 5.62 1.07
CA GLY A 143 4.44 4.37 1.43
C GLY A 143 5.97 4.48 1.34
N ARG A 144 6.50 5.15 0.31
CA ARG A 144 7.95 5.38 0.15
C ARG A 144 8.51 6.32 1.20
N ILE A 145 7.78 7.37 1.56
CA ILE A 145 8.15 8.23 2.69
C ILE A 145 8.22 7.41 3.99
N ALA A 146 7.23 6.56 4.24
CA ALA A 146 7.23 5.70 5.42
C ALA A 146 8.39 4.69 5.41
N ASN A 147 8.73 4.10 4.25
CA ASN A 147 9.92 3.25 4.11
C ASN A 147 11.21 4.02 4.45
N PHE A 148 11.34 5.27 4.00
CA PHE A 148 12.49 6.11 4.34
C PHE A 148 12.55 6.37 5.84
N ILE A 149 11.44 6.77 6.48
CA ILE A 149 11.38 7.00 7.92
C ILE A 149 11.73 5.73 8.71
N ASN A 150 11.29 4.56 8.27
CA ASN A 150 11.62 3.28 8.89
C ASN A 150 13.05 2.80 8.62
N GLY A 151 13.80 3.46 7.71
CA GLY A 151 15.16 3.07 7.35
C GLY A 151 15.22 1.71 6.66
N GLU A 152 14.26 1.39 5.81
CA GLU A 152 14.15 0.11 5.09
C GLU A 152 14.04 0.32 3.58
N LEU A 153 14.23 -0.74 2.79
CA LEU A 153 14.20 -0.70 1.32
C LEU A 153 15.16 0.34 0.71
N TYR A 154 16.29 0.55 1.35
CA TYR A 154 17.38 1.41 0.87
C TYR A 154 18.10 0.79 -0.32
N GLY A 155 18.78 1.63 -1.11
CA GLY A 155 19.48 1.22 -2.31
C GLY A 155 20.89 0.66 -2.06
N LYS A 156 21.63 0.52 -3.15
CA LYS A 156 23.02 0.04 -3.15
C LYS A 156 23.96 1.03 -2.43
N ILE A 157 25.14 0.56 -2.05
CA ILE A 157 26.22 1.40 -1.52
C ILE A 157 26.58 2.47 -2.57
N SER A 158 26.81 3.69 -2.09
CA SER A 158 27.08 4.85 -2.95
C SER A 158 28.01 5.84 -2.26
N SER A 159 28.87 6.50 -3.02
CA SER A 159 29.76 7.56 -2.56
C SER A 159 29.24 8.97 -2.88
N LEU A 160 28.01 9.12 -3.35
CA LEU A 160 27.43 10.41 -3.70
C LEU A 160 27.22 11.28 -2.47
N SER A 161 27.24 12.61 -2.65
CA SER A 161 27.15 13.58 -1.55
C SER A 161 25.82 13.51 -0.77
N TRP A 162 24.75 13.03 -1.42
CA TRP A 162 23.42 12.85 -0.81
C TRP A 162 23.13 11.43 -0.32
N SER A 163 24.15 10.55 -0.33
CA SER A 163 24.01 9.21 0.23
C SER A 163 23.77 9.26 1.73
N VAL A 164 22.95 8.33 2.21
CA VAL A 164 22.50 8.23 3.60
C VAL A 164 23.04 6.93 4.21
N ILE A 165 23.56 7.03 5.43
CA ILE A 165 23.92 5.88 6.25
C ILE A 165 22.66 5.44 6.99
N PHE A 166 22.23 4.21 6.71
CA PHE A 166 21.12 3.57 7.44
C PHE A 166 21.72 2.61 8.46
N PRO A 167 21.64 2.91 9.77
CA PRO A 167 22.30 2.09 10.81
C PRO A 167 21.88 0.61 10.77
N SER A 168 20.65 0.32 10.38
CA SER A 168 20.14 -1.05 10.17
C SER A 168 20.86 -1.82 9.05
N ALA A 169 21.50 -1.09 8.12
CA ALA A 169 22.25 -1.66 6.98
C ALA A 169 23.78 -1.65 7.17
N GLY A 170 24.24 -1.22 8.35
CA GLY A 170 25.66 -1.01 8.66
C GLY A 170 26.15 0.42 8.35
N ASN A 171 27.47 0.63 8.40
CA ASN A 171 28.08 1.97 8.32
C ASN A 171 28.32 2.49 6.89
N SER A 172 27.99 1.72 5.87
CA SER A 172 28.22 2.12 4.48
C SER A 172 27.11 3.02 4.00
N PRO A 173 27.43 4.18 3.37
CA PRO A 173 26.43 5.07 2.80
C PRO A 173 25.73 4.41 1.60
N ARG A 174 24.45 4.64 1.46
CA ARG A 174 23.59 4.04 0.44
C ARG A 174 22.70 5.07 -0.24
N HIS A 175 22.22 4.73 -1.43
CA HIS A 175 21.20 5.52 -2.09
C HIS A 175 19.90 5.51 -1.27
N PRO A 176 19.28 6.67 -1.00
CA PRO A 176 17.92 6.73 -0.46
C PRO A 176 16.90 6.42 -1.57
N SER A 177 16.87 5.15 -2.04
CA SER A 177 16.04 4.73 -3.19
C SER A 177 14.55 4.96 -2.96
N GLN A 178 14.11 4.98 -1.71
CA GLN A 178 12.73 5.30 -1.34
C GLN A 178 12.29 6.70 -1.84
N ILE A 179 13.24 7.65 -1.94
CA ILE A 179 12.96 9.02 -2.40
C ILE A 179 13.01 9.13 -3.93
N TYR A 180 13.70 8.19 -4.61
CA TYR A 180 13.80 8.22 -6.08
C TYR A 180 12.56 7.62 -6.77
N GLU A 181 11.87 6.72 -6.10
CA GLU A 181 10.70 5.99 -6.60
C GLU A 181 9.38 6.71 -6.31
#